data_65b20a11a7dce462c61a69d70580971f
#
_entry.id   65b20a11a7dce462c61a69d70580971f
#
_cell.length_a   1.000
_cell.length_b   1.000
_cell.length_c   1.000
_cell.angle_alpha   90.00
_cell.angle_beta   90.00
_cell.angle_gamma   90.00
#
_symmetry.space_group_name_H-M   'P 1'
#
loop_
_entity.id
_entity.type
_entity.pdbx_description
1 polymer ?
#
loop_
_entity_poly.entity_id
_entity_poly.type
_entity_poly.pdbx_seq_one_letter_code
_entity_poly.pdbx_strand_id
1 'polypeptide(L)'
;MLLYFTGMRSGDISSLCFSDIDWENDEIRITQKKTGNGLLLPLTAPVGNAIYDYISMERPESRHCQVFLCEQAPYRPISPGTVGNAAGRIYDAASIRQKPHDRRGSHIFRHNLAASFAGNGIPHPVISATLGHADPDSLDHYLFADIRHLRECSLSIEDFPVRKGVFEG
;
A
#
# COMPACT_ATOMS: atom_id res chain seq x y z
N MET A 1 4.73 -9.33 0.94
CA MET A 1 4.17 -9.35 -0.44
C MET A 1 2.88 -8.55 -0.56
N LEU A 2 1.76 -8.89 0.08
CA LEU A 2 0.48 -8.16 -0.05
C LEU A 2 0.61 -6.64 0.13
N LEU A 3 1.21 -6.15 1.22
CA LEU A 3 1.40 -4.70 1.43
C LEU A 3 2.12 -4.02 0.27
N TYR A 4 3.15 -4.67 -0.28
CA TYR A 4 4.00 -4.07 -1.30
C TYR A 4 3.32 -4.04 -2.68
N PHE A 5 2.72 -5.15 -3.10
CA PHE A 5 2.17 -5.27 -4.45
C PHE A 5 0.75 -4.72 -4.58
N THR A 6 -0.04 -4.74 -3.50
CA THR A 6 -1.46 -4.34 -3.57
C THR A 6 -1.76 -3.03 -2.85
N GLY A 7 -0.89 -2.57 -1.97
CA GLY A 7 -1.16 -1.41 -1.13
C GLY A 7 -2.36 -1.57 -0.19
N MET A 8 -2.84 -2.79 0.07
CA MET A 8 -3.96 -3.05 0.98
C MET A 8 -3.73 -2.45 2.36
N ARG A 9 -4.80 -2.02 3.01
CA ARG A 9 -4.73 -1.57 4.41
C ARG A 9 -4.52 -2.76 5.35
N SER A 10 -3.84 -2.54 6.47
CA SER A 10 -3.61 -3.59 7.48
C SER A 10 -4.90 -4.25 7.95
N GLY A 11 -5.98 -3.47 8.07
CA GLY A 11 -7.30 -3.99 8.44
C GLY A 11 -7.88 -4.93 7.40
N ASP A 12 -7.71 -4.62 6.13
CA ASP A 12 -8.20 -5.45 5.03
C ASP A 12 -7.38 -6.74 4.94
N ILE A 13 -6.04 -6.65 5.09
CA ILE A 13 -5.17 -7.85 5.14
C ILE A 13 -5.52 -8.75 6.30
N SER A 14 -5.72 -8.19 7.50
CA SER A 14 -6.04 -8.99 8.70
C SER A 14 -7.39 -9.69 8.62
N SER A 15 -8.29 -9.21 7.77
CA SER A 15 -9.62 -9.79 7.58
C SER A 15 -9.77 -10.60 6.30
N LEU A 16 -8.74 -10.69 5.48
CA LEU A 16 -8.78 -11.42 4.21
C LEU A 16 -9.16 -12.88 4.46
N CYS A 17 -10.25 -13.33 3.84
CA CYS A 17 -10.74 -14.70 3.90
C CYS A 17 -10.37 -15.48 2.63
N PHE A 18 -10.43 -16.79 2.70
CA PHE A 18 -10.22 -17.66 1.52
C PHE A 18 -11.20 -17.35 0.39
N SER A 19 -12.45 -17.02 0.74
CA SER A 19 -13.49 -16.65 -0.24
C SER A 19 -13.21 -15.35 -1.00
N ASP A 20 -12.29 -14.52 -0.50
CA ASP A 20 -11.92 -13.27 -1.13
C ASP A 20 -10.87 -13.46 -2.23
N ILE A 21 -10.29 -14.66 -2.33
CA ILE A 21 -9.23 -14.99 -3.28
C ILE A 21 -9.81 -15.87 -4.39
N ASP A 22 -9.85 -15.34 -5.58
CA ASP A 22 -10.25 -16.06 -6.79
C ASP A 22 -8.97 -16.53 -7.51
N TRP A 23 -8.63 -17.79 -7.28
CA TRP A 23 -7.44 -18.42 -7.87
C TRP A 23 -7.59 -18.75 -9.35
N GLU A 24 -8.83 -18.83 -9.85
CA GLU A 24 -9.10 -19.14 -11.26
C GLU A 24 -8.96 -17.90 -12.15
N ASN A 25 -9.34 -16.74 -11.58
CA ASN A 25 -9.31 -15.47 -12.30
C ASN A 25 -8.12 -14.59 -11.89
N ASP A 26 -7.24 -15.07 -11.01
CA ASP A 26 -6.09 -14.31 -10.48
C ASP A 26 -6.51 -12.96 -9.84
N GLU A 27 -7.54 -12.98 -8.99
CA GLU A 27 -8.12 -11.79 -8.38
C GLU A 27 -8.27 -11.90 -6.86
N ILE A 28 -8.19 -10.75 -6.19
CA ILE A 28 -8.58 -10.58 -4.79
C ILE A 28 -9.76 -9.62 -4.74
N ARG A 29 -10.91 -10.08 -4.22
CA ARG A 29 -12.15 -9.30 -4.12
C ARG A 29 -12.49 -9.06 -2.66
N ILE A 30 -12.36 -7.83 -2.19
CA ILE A 30 -12.64 -7.47 -0.80
C ILE A 30 -13.64 -6.32 -0.68
N THR A 31 -14.33 -6.25 0.44
CA THR A 31 -15.01 -5.03 0.88
C THR A 31 -14.16 -4.37 1.97
N GLN A 32 -13.67 -3.17 1.69
CA GLN A 32 -12.78 -2.45 2.60
C GLN A 32 -13.48 -2.09 3.90
N LYS A 33 -12.90 -2.45 5.04
CA LYS A 33 -13.49 -2.20 6.38
C LYS A 33 -13.65 -0.72 6.69
N LYS A 34 -12.76 0.14 6.22
CA LYS A 34 -12.78 1.57 6.55
C LYS A 34 -13.78 2.35 5.71
N THR A 35 -13.98 2.00 4.45
CA THR A 35 -14.78 2.78 3.50
C THR A 35 -16.06 2.09 3.07
N GLY A 36 -16.19 0.78 3.28
CA GLY A 36 -17.29 -0.04 2.77
C GLY A 36 -17.25 -0.28 1.26
N ASN A 37 -16.24 0.25 0.57
CA ASN A 37 -16.14 0.12 -0.88
C ASN A 37 -15.64 -1.27 -1.28
N GLY A 38 -16.23 -1.84 -2.32
CA GLY A 38 -15.69 -3.00 -3.01
C GLY A 38 -14.36 -2.65 -3.67
N LEU A 39 -13.39 -3.54 -3.57
CA LEU A 39 -12.08 -3.39 -4.19
C LEU A 39 -11.70 -4.70 -4.87
N LEU A 40 -11.35 -4.61 -6.15
CA LEU A 40 -10.83 -5.69 -6.96
C LEU A 40 -9.34 -5.43 -7.23
N LEU A 41 -8.50 -6.39 -6.86
CA LEU A 41 -7.05 -6.30 -7.01
C LEU A 41 -6.53 -7.52 -7.77
N PRO A 42 -5.46 -7.38 -8.57
CA PRO A 42 -4.84 -8.53 -9.21
C PRO A 42 -4.10 -9.40 -8.17
N LEU A 43 -4.30 -10.71 -8.26
CA LEU A 43 -3.52 -11.71 -7.54
C LEU A 43 -2.27 -12.04 -8.37
N THR A 44 -1.26 -11.19 -8.27
CA THR A 44 0.00 -11.40 -9.01
C THR A 44 0.70 -12.67 -8.54
N ALA A 45 1.44 -13.34 -9.41
CA ALA A 45 2.14 -14.59 -9.09
C ALA A 45 3.01 -14.51 -7.81
N PRO A 46 3.78 -13.43 -7.52
CA PRO A 46 4.52 -13.32 -6.27
C PRO A 46 3.63 -13.27 -5.03
N VAL A 47 2.44 -12.68 -5.13
CA VAL A 47 1.46 -12.60 -4.03
C VAL A 47 0.77 -13.95 -3.85
N GLY A 48 0.29 -14.54 -4.94
CA GLY A 48 -0.40 -15.83 -4.94
C GLY A 48 0.50 -16.94 -4.38
N ASN A 49 1.73 -17.05 -4.87
CA ASN A 49 2.68 -18.04 -4.40
C ASN A 49 2.97 -17.87 -2.90
N ALA A 50 3.21 -16.63 -2.43
CA ALA A 50 3.47 -16.39 -1.01
C ALA A 50 2.27 -16.72 -0.11
N ILE A 51 1.04 -16.51 -0.58
CA ILE A 51 -0.17 -16.90 0.15
C ILE A 51 -0.29 -18.42 0.15
N TYR A 52 -0.08 -19.07 -0.99
CA TYR A 52 -0.16 -20.51 -1.13
C TYR A 52 0.88 -21.23 -0.25
N ASP A 53 2.14 -20.77 -0.25
CA ASP A 53 3.21 -21.31 0.59
C ASP A 53 2.85 -21.19 2.08
N TYR A 54 2.36 -20.04 2.51
CA TYR A 54 1.91 -19.85 3.88
C TYR A 54 0.76 -20.80 4.26
N ILE A 55 -0.25 -20.93 3.40
CA ILE A 55 -1.40 -21.83 3.66
C ILE A 55 -0.96 -23.29 3.74
N SER A 56 -0.04 -23.70 2.86
CA SER A 56 0.36 -25.09 2.71
C SER A 56 1.39 -25.54 3.75
N MET A 57 2.27 -24.64 4.21
CA MET A 57 3.42 -25.00 5.05
C MET A 57 3.34 -24.47 6.48
N GLU A 58 2.72 -23.30 6.71
CA GLU A 58 2.86 -22.59 7.97
C GLU A 58 1.54 -22.35 8.70
N ARG A 59 0.43 -22.23 7.95
CA ARG A 59 -0.86 -21.90 8.54
C ARG A 59 -1.37 -23.05 9.42
N PRO A 60 -1.64 -22.81 10.73
CA PRO A 60 -2.19 -23.83 11.59
C PRO A 60 -3.61 -24.20 11.17
N GLU A 61 -4.01 -25.44 11.40
CA GLU A 61 -5.39 -25.89 11.22
C GLU A 61 -6.35 -25.08 12.09
N SER A 62 -7.39 -24.54 11.48
CA SER A 62 -8.37 -23.70 12.17
C SER A 62 -9.68 -23.64 11.41
N ARG A 63 -10.77 -23.37 12.15
CA ARG A 63 -12.11 -23.12 11.58
C ARG A 63 -12.31 -21.68 11.10
N HIS A 64 -11.34 -20.81 11.33
CA HIS A 64 -11.41 -19.43 10.88
C HIS A 64 -11.27 -19.33 9.36
N CYS A 65 -12.17 -18.53 8.74
CA CYS A 65 -12.11 -18.27 7.29
C CYS A 65 -10.97 -17.32 6.91
N GLN A 66 -10.40 -16.60 7.87
CA GLN A 66 -9.29 -15.68 7.62
C GLN A 66 -8.05 -16.46 7.21
N VAL A 67 -7.36 -15.93 6.20
CA VAL A 67 -6.13 -16.52 5.68
C VAL A 67 -5.03 -16.47 6.75
N PHE A 68 -4.83 -15.31 7.38
CA PHE A 68 -3.71 -15.09 8.31
C PHE A 68 -4.12 -15.26 9.76
N LEU A 69 -3.42 -16.16 10.46
CA LEU A 69 -3.66 -16.49 11.86
C LEU A 69 -2.41 -16.21 12.72
N CYS A 70 -2.62 -16.08 14.03
CA CYS A 70 -1.54 -16.04 14.99
C CYS A 70 -0.85 -17.41 15.07
N GLU A 71 0.47 -17.42 15.26
CA GLU A 71 1.29 -18.65 15.40
C GLU A 71 0.98 -19.44 16.67
N GLN A 72 0.45 -18.78 17.69
CA GLN A 72 0.16 -19.40 18.98
C GLN A 72 -1.34 -19.71 19.14
N ALA A 73 -1.64 -20.85 19.74
CA ALA A 73 -3.01 -21.20 20.12
C ALA A 73 -3.64 -20.08 20.98
N PRO A 74 -4.91 -19.79 20.78
CA PRO A 74 -5.92 -20.51 20.02
C PRO A 74 -6.01 -20.15 18.52
N TYR A 75 -4.92 -19.79 17.87
CA TYR A 75 -4.81 -19.52 16.41
C TYR A 75 -5.86 -18.53 15.89
N ARG A 76 -6.01 -17.43 16.60
CA ARG A 76 -6.96 -16.36 16.21
C ARG A 76 -6.51 -15.64 14.95
N PRO A 77 -7.44 -15.04 14.18
CA PRO A 77 -7.06 -14.12 13.11
C PRO A 77 -6.13 -13.02 13.63
N ILE A 78 -5.13 -12.65 12.83
CA ILE A 78 -4.21 -11.58 13.19
C ILE A 78 -4.93 -10.23 13.29
N SER A 79 -4.38 -9.32 14.09
CA SER A 79 -4.87 -7.95 14.17
C SER A 79 -4.22 -7.04 13.13
N PRO A 80 -4.82 -5.88 12.80
CA PRO A 80 -4.15 -4.86 11.98
C PRO A 80 -2.80 -4.42 12.56
N GLY A 81 -2.67 -4.41 13.89
CA GLY A 81 -1.42 -4.11 14.59
C GLY A 81 -0.33 -5.16 14.31
N THR A 82 -0.70 -6.43 14.21
CA THR A 82 0.23 -7.52 13.86
C THR A 82 0.84 -7.29 12.47
N VAL A 83 0.01 -6.86 11.49
CA VAL A 83 0.49 -6.50 10.15
C VAL A 83 1.46 -5.31 10.20
N GLY A 84 1.16 -4.30 11.02
CA GLY A 84 2.07 -3.17 11.26
C GLY A 84 3.39 -3.58 11.88
N ASN A 85 3.37 -4.47 12.88
CA ASN A 85 4.56 -5.00 13.53
C ASN A 85 5.42 -5.83 12.56
N ALA A 86 4.80 -6.62 11.67
CA ALA A 86 5.51 -7.36 10.64
C ALA A 86 6.23 -6.39 9.67
N ALA A 87 5.60 -5.28 9.28
CA ALA A 87 6.25 -4.23 8.52
C ALA A 87 7.45 -3.63 9.27
N GLY A 88 7.30 -3.36 10.57
CA GLY A 88 8.39 -2.90 11.43
C GLY A 88 9.60 -3.83 11.42
N ARG A 89 9.38 -5.14 11.59
CA ARG A 89 10.45 -6.15 11.53
C ARG A 89 11.18 -6.17 10.18
N ILE A 90 10.46 -5.96 9.08
CA ILE A 90 11.07 -5.88 7.75
C ILE A 90 12.00 -4.67 7.68
N TYR A 91 11.60 -3.50 8.20
CA TYR A 91 12.45 -2.31 8.24
C TYR A 91 13.70 -2.53 9.10
N ASP A 92 13.58 -3.25 10.23
CA ASP A 92 14.71 -3.59 11.10
C ASP A 92 15.68 -4.53 10.37
N ALA A 93 15.17 -5.60 9.79
CA ALA A 93 15.98 -6.57 9.07
C ALA A 93 16.71 -5.96 7.85
N ALA A 94 16.07 -5.01 7.17
CA ALA A 94 16.64 -4.31 6.03
C ALA A 94 17.52 -3.11 6.43
N SER A 95 17.62 -2.79 7.72
CA SER A 95 18.35 -1.60 8.25
C SER A 95 17.92 -0.27 7.62
N ILE A 96 16.64 -0.16 7.25
CA ILE A 96 16.06 1.07 6.66
C ILE A 96 15.12 1.75 7.67
N ARG A 97 14.91 3.07 7.48
CA ARG A 97 14.01 3.88 8.33
C ARG A 97 14.31 3.73 9.82
N GLN A 98 15.59 3.85 10.19
CA GLN A 98 16.09 3.64 11.56
C GLN A 98 16.13 4.93 12.41
N LYS A 99 15.84 6.11 11.82
CA LYS A 99 15.84 7.38 12.53
C LYS A 99 14.60 7.49 13.44
N PRO A 100 14.71 8.20 14.59
CA PRO A 100 13.59 8.32 15.55
C PRO A 100 12.28 8.88 14.98
N HIS A 101 12.37 9.70 13.93
CA HIS A 101 11.22 10.33 13.29
C HIS A 101 10.72 9.59 12.03
N ASP A 102 11.37 8.49 11.65
CA ASP A 102 10.95 7.73 10.48
C ASP A 102 9.61 7.02 10.74
N ARG A 103 8.64 7.23 9.84
CA ARG A 103 7.41 6.46 9.85
C ARG A 103 7.72 5.02 9.41
N ARG A 104 7.28 4.03 10.21
CA ARG A 104 7.60 2.61 10.01
C ARG A 104 6.37 1.71 9.90
N GLY A 105 5.19 2.28 9.84
CA GLY A 105 3.94 1.52 9.73
C GLY A 105 3.69 0.97 8.31
N SER A 106 2.72 0.06 8.21
CA SER A 106 2.29 -0.56 6.95
C SER A 106 1.83 0.43 5.88
N HIS A 107 1.38 1.62 6.28
CA HIS A 107 0.98 2.68 5.36
C HIS A 107 2.08 3.12 4.40
N ILE A 108 3.35 2.95 4.77
CA ILE A 108 4.49 3.31 3.91
C ILE A 108 4.46 2.54 2.59
N PHE A 109 4.11 1.26 2.62
CA PHE A 109 4.00 0.45 1.39
C PHE A 109 2.93 1.00 0.44
N ARG A 110 1.79 1.41 1.00
CA ARG A 110 0.70 2.01 0.24
C ARG A 110 1.09 3.39 -0.31
N HIS A 111 1.77 4.22 0.47
CA HIS A 111 2.31 5.50 0.00
C HIS A 111 3.32 5.30 -1.13
N ASN A 112 4.22 4.32 -0.98
CA ASN A 112 5.20 4.02 -2.00
C ASN A 112 4.54 3.54 -3.31
N LEU A 113 3.51 2.69 -3.22
CA LEU A 113 2.77 2.23 -4.39
C LEU A 113 2.05 3.39 -5.09
N ALA A 114 1.38 4.28 -4.32
CA ALA A 114 0.73 5.46 -4.88
C ALA A 114 1.73 6.39 -5.58
N ALA A 115 2.87 6.66 -4.95
CA ALA A 115 3.94 7.47 -5.53
C ALA A 115 4.55 6.82 -6.79
N SER A 116 4.69 5.49 -6.78
CA SER A 116 5.15 4.75 -7.96
C SER A 116 4.16 4.85 -9.12
N PHE A 117 2.86 4.75 -8.86
CA PHE A 117 1.83 4.91 -9.88
C PHE A 117 1.81 6.33 -10.44
N ALA A 118 1.89 7.35 -9.58
CA ALA A 118 1.99 8.74 -10.00
C ALA A 118 3.24 8.97 -10.84
N GLY A 119 4.40 8.45 -10.40
CA GLY A 119 5.66 8.54 -11.12
C GLY A 119 5.68 7.81 -12.48
N ASN A 120 4.75 6.88 -12.72
CA ASN A 120 4.54 6.24 -14.02
C ASN A 120 3.41 6.90 -14.83
N GLY A 121 2.95 8.07 -14.44
CA GLY A 121 1.94 8.85 -15.17
C GLY A 121 0.51 8.27 -15.07
N ILE A 122 0.23 7.41 -14.10
CA ILE A 122 -1.13 6.88 -13.90
C ILE A 122 -2.02 8.01 -13.36
N PRO A 123 -3.19 8.27 -13.98
CA PRO A 123 -4.09 9.33 -13.55
C PRO A 123 -4.57 9.16 -12.09
N HIS A 124 -4.66 10.24 -11.35
CA HIS A 124 -5.07 10.27 -9.94
C HIS A 124 -6.38 9.53 -9.65
N PRO A 125 -7.46 9.67 -10.45
CA PRO A 125 -8.68 8.91 -10.22
C PRO A 125 -8.47 7.39 -10.26
N VAL A 126 -7.57 6.92 -11.14
CA VAL A 126 -7.23 5.50 -11.26
C VAL A 126 -6.47 5.03 -10.03
N ILE A 127 -5.48 5.83 -9.56
CA ILE A 127 -4.74 5.53 -8.31
C ILE A 127 -5.71 5.48 -7.13
N SER A 128 -6.62 6.46 -7.02
CA SER A 128 -7.63 6.54 -5.97
C SER A 128 -8.53 5.31 -5.96
N ALA A 129 -9.04 4.93 -7.13
CA ALA A 129 -9.88 3.74 -7.30
C ALA A 129 -9.13 2.46 -6.92
N THR A 130 -7.90 2.28 -7.43
CA THR A 130 -7.05 1.10 -7.16
C THR A 130 -6.73 0.95 -5.68
N LEU A 131 -6.51 2.05 -4.99
CA LEU A 131 -6.27 2.05 -3.55
C LEU A 131 -7.56 2.05 -2.73
N GLY A 132 -8.74 2.28 -3.34
CA GLY A 132 -10.02 2.34 -2.67
C GLY A 132 -10.10 3.53 -1.71
N HIS A 133 -9.70 4.71 -2.17
CA HIS A 133 -9.93 5.95 -1.44
C HIS A 133 -11.40 6.34 -1.57
N ALA A 134 -12.02 6.76 -0.46
CA ALA A 134 -13.40 7.26 -0.47
C ALA A 134 -13.45 8.71 -1.00
N ASP A 135 -12.36 9.45 -0.84
CA ASP A 135 -12.21 10.84 -1.22
C ASP A 135 -11.06 10.97 -2.22
N PRO A 136 -11.31 11.52 -3.44
CA PRO A 136 -10.26 11.81 -4.42
C PRO A 136 -9.16 12.72 -3.86
N ASP A 137 -9.51 13.67 -2.98
CA ASP A 137 -8.57 14.64 -2.39
C ASP A 137 -7.59 13.98 -1.41
N SER A 138 -7.86 12.75 -0.99
CA SER A 138 -6.92 11.97 -0.15
C SER A 138 -5.59 11.66 -0.86
N LEU A 139 -5.49 11.94 -2.15
CA LEU A 139 -4.24 11.83 -2.93
C LEU A 139 -3.37 13.08 -2.90
N ASP A 140 -3.84 14.21 -2.41
CA ASP A 140 -3.07 15.45 -2.37
C ASP A 140 -1.75 15.30 -1.63
N HIS A 141 -1.72 14.46 -0.59
CA HIS A 141 -0.48 14.13 0.13
C HIS A 141 0.57 13.41 -0.73
N TYR A 142 0.16 12.78 -1.84
CA TYR A 142 1.07 12.09 -2.77
C TYR A 142 1.57 13.04 -3.87
N LEU A 143 0.81 14.08 -4.21
CA LEU A 143 1.21 15.11 -5.16
C LEU A 143 2.46 15.85 -4.73
N PHE A 144 2.57 16.17 -3.43
CA PHE A 144 3.76 16.82 -2.89
C PHE A 144 5.02 15.96 -2.94
N ALA A 145 4.88 14.64 -3.11
CA ALA A 145 6.02 13.74 -3.26
C ALA A 145 6.52 13.64 -4.71
N ASP A 146 5.70 14.07 -5.68
CA ASP A 146 6.03 13.98 -7.09
C ASP A 146 6.67 15.28 -7.64
N ILE A 147 7.67 15.77 -6.92
CA ILE A 147 8.48 16.93 -7.33
C ILE A 147 9.09 16.74 -8.73
N ARG A 148 9.28 15.50 -9.16
CA ARG A 148 9.87 15.19 -10.46
C ARG A 148 8.94 15.59 -11.61
N HIS A 149 7.68 15.17 -11.58
CA HIS A 149 6.69 15.56 -12.58
C HIS A 149 6.28 17.04 -12.46
N LEU A 150 6.27 17.60 -11.24
CA LEU A 150 6.06 19.04 -11.07
C LEU A 150 7.16 19.87 -11.72
N ARG A 151 8.41 19.38 -11.72
CA ARG A 151 9.52 20.04 -12.44
C ARG A 151 9.39 19.90 -13.96
N GLU A 152 8.90 18.78 -14.44
CA GLU A 152 8.65 18.55 -15.88
C GLU A 152 7.48 19.41 -16.39
N CYS A 153 6.48 19.67 -15.54
CA CYS A 153 5.35 20.57 -15.84
C CYS A 153 5.65 22.04 -15.62
N SER A 154 6.76 22.39 -14.95
CA SER A 154 7.14 23.79 -14.77
C SER A 154 7.61 24.36 -16.10
N LEU A 155 6.98 25.45 -16.53
CA LEU A 155 7.46 26.23 -17.67
C LEU A 155 8.89 26.69 -17.37
N SER A 156 9.82 26.48 -18.32
CA SER A 156 11.15 27.04 -18.21
C SER A 156 11.05 28.57 -18.10
N ILE A 157 11.68 29.15 -17.10
CA ILE A 157 11.77 30.61 -16.93
C ILE A 157 13.01 31.17 -17.63
N GLU A 158 13.75 30.36 -18.38
CA GLU A 158 14.96 30.79 -19.11
C GLU A 158 14.67 31.90 -20.11
N ASP A 159 13.48 31.86 -20.74
CA ASP A 159 13.01 32.91 -21.66
C ASP A 159 12.43 34.13 -20.93
N PHE A 160 12.26 34.07 -19.61
CA PHE A 160 11.74 35.14 -18.76
C PHE A 160 12.70 35.44 -17.62
N PRO A 161 13.92 35.95 -17.88
CA PRO A 161 14.89 36.21 -16.82
C PRO A 161 14.36 37.26 -15.85
N VAL A 162 14.43 36.94 -14.56
CA VAL A 162 14.03 37.87 -13.48
C VAL A 162 14.90 39.14 -13.60
N ARG A 163 14.25 40.31 -13.72
CA ARG A 163 14.98 41.58 -13.73
C ARG A 163 15.71 41.74 -12.40
N LYS A 164 17.01 42.09 -12.46
CA LYS A 164 17.79 42.43 -11.28
C LYS A 164 17.06 43.55 -10.51
N GLY A 165 16.84 43.35 -9.21
CA GLY A 165 16.22 44.35 -8.34
C GLY A 165 14.82 44.03 -7.81
N VAL A 166 14.20 42.90 -8.20
CA VAL A 166 12.86 42.54 -7.69
C VAL A 166 12.90 42.00 -6.25
N PHE A 167 14.08 41.59 -5.75
CA PHE A 167 14.31 41.07 -4.39
C PHE A 167 15.33 41.87 -3.57
N GLU A 168 15.72 43.05 -4.03
CA GLU A 168 16.53 43.97 -3.25
C GLU A 168 15.60 45.02 -2.63
N GLY A 169 14.99 44.64 -1.50
CA GLY A 169 14.18 45.48 -0.66
C GLY A 169 14.32 45.06 0.79
#